data_2390a132d4f670a1ae3da9f0138402b5
#
_entry.id   2390a132d4f670a1ae3da9f0138402b5
#
_cell.length_a   1.000
_cell.length_b   1.000
_cell.length_c   1.000
_cell.angle_alpha   90.00
_cell.angle_beta   90.00
_cell.angle_gamma   90.00
#
_symmetry.space_group_name_H-M   'P 1'
#
loop_
_entity.id
_entity.type
_entity.pdbx_description
1 polymer ?
#
loop_
_entity_poly.entity_id
_entity_poly.type
_entity_poly.pdbx_seq_one_letter_code
_entity_poly.pdbx_strand_id
1 'polypeptide(L)'
;MTATMYEFHLPQVPSRLTARYHPRSPELQGLGGAWARARLPFSDADDEHDFLQYACLFPCLVWPRATFDRMLDLCDLSSVVSRIDDTLPNPGDVGRSEAHATAFARELGAALSGREVPPGQEPGYASALSDVWGRIAGKAAPGVRERLSVSLHNLFRSFVAEVASRRRGGFTDLADYVELRAHSVGAQLCSAMAEYGIGADLPDSLFTDPEYTRLQAAVAEHLTFVNDLFTFAYERHRGEAMNAVLILCGDGRAALQEAVDTVLGRIEAAELRFTALRDRLLARATAASQVEPYLTALADMLAGNWHWSRTSPRYHGPGFVWNPLTAGTVTLRPGGSTSFTAARHPAS
;
A
#
# COMPACT_ATOMS: atom_id res chain seq x y z
N MET A 1 -27.85 -22.01 0.82
CA MET A 1 -27.60 -20.89 -0.13
C MET A 1 -26.39 -21.26 -0.96
N THR A 2 -26.56 -21.41 -2.26
CA THR A 2 -25.44 -21.68 -3.18
C THR A 2 -24.48 -20.51 -3.14
N ALA A 3 -23.25 -20.78 -2.73
CA ALA A 3 -22.20 -19.77 -2.67
C ALA A 3 -21.97 -19.19 -4.07
N THR A 4 -22.04 -17.86 -4.15
CA THR A 4 -22.07 -17.13 -5.41
C THR A 4 -20.65 -16.96 -5.95
N MET A 5 -20.37 -17.46 -7.15
CA MET A 5 -19.16 -17.15 -7.91
C MET A 5 -19.32 -15.79 -8.62
N TYR A 6 -18.25 -15.01 -8.66
CA TYR A 6 -18.16 -13.79 -9.45
C TYR A 6 -17.01 -13.91 -10.43
N GLU A 7 -17.22 -13.41 -11.64
CA GLU A 7 -16.19 -13.42 -12.68
C GLU A 7 -16.12 -12.04 -13.33
N PHE A 8 -14.90 -11.61 -13.65
CA PHE A 8 -14.67 -10.44 -14.47
C PHE A 8 -13.46 -10.67 -15.38
N HIS A 9 -13.48 -10.02 -16.52
CA HIS A 9 -12.36 -10.01 -17.45
C HIS A 9 -11.39 -8.88 -17.06
N LEU A 10 -10.12 -9.23 -16.96
CA LEU A 10 -9.04 -8.26 -16.77
C LEU A 10 -8.26 -8.18 -18.08
N PRO A 11 -8.32 -7.05 -18.81
CA PRO A 11 -7.58 -6.89 -20.04
C PRO A 11 -6.07 -6.81 -19.74
N GLN A 12 -5.26 -7.00 -20.77
CA GLN A 12 -3.85 -6.65 -20.69
C GLN A 12 -3.75 -5.13 -20.57
N VAL A 13 -3.38 -4.65 -19.40
CA VAL A 13 -3.16 -3.22 -19.18
C VAL A 13 -1.72 -2.91 -19.54
N PRO A 14 -1.47 -2.11 -20.57
CA PRO A 14 -0.12 -1.68 -20.92
C PRO A 14 0.37 -0.71 -19.83
N SER A 15 1.13 -1.19 -18.87
CA SER A 15 1.86 -0.29 -17.98
C SER A 15 3.05 0.31 -18.72
N ARG A 16 3.19 1.62 -18.64
CA ARG A 16 4.35 2.38 -19.13
C ARG A 16 5.51 2.33 -18.15
N LEU A 17 5.27 1.78 -16.99
CA LEU A 17 6.22 1.69 -15.89
C LEU A 17 6.64 0.22 -15.73
N THR A 18 7.94 0.00 -15.49
CA THR A 18 8.51 -1.35 -15.39
C THR A 18 8.87 -1.65 -13.95
N ALA A 19 8.23 -2.67 -13.38
CA ALA A 19 8.54 -3.15 -12.04
C ALA A 19 9.90 -3.87 -12.02
N ARG A 20 10.60 -3.73 -10.90
CA ARG A 20 11.85 -4.42 -10.61
C ARG A 20 11.93 -4.75 -9.14
N TYR A 21 12.68 -5.79 -8.80
CA TYR A 21 13.00 -6.12 -7.42
C TYR A 21 14.30 -5.44 -6.98
N HIS A 22 14.38 -5.15 -5.69
CA HIS A 22 15.67 -4.83 -5.09
C HIS A 22 16.65 -6.00 -5.30
N PRO A 23 17.92 -5.74 -5.70
CA PRO A 23 18.86 -6.81 -6.11
C PRO A 23 19.19 -7.80 -4.98
N ARG A 24 19.03 -7.39 -3.71
CA ARG A 24 19.23 -8.24 -2.52
C ARG A 24 17.91 -8.65 -1.86
N SER A 25 16.84 -8.79 -2.63
CA SER A 25 15.51 -9.13 -2.13
C SER A 25 15.46 -10.41 -1.28
N PRO A 26 16.13 -11.53 -1.65
CA PRO A 26 16.09 -12.73 -0.83
C PRO A 26 16.71 -12.55 0.58
N GLU A 27 17.80 -11.79 0.66
CA GLU A 27 18.47 -11.51 1.94
C GLU A 27 17.61 -10.60 2.83
N LEU A 28 17.02 -9.56 2.23
CA LEU A 28 16.12 -8.63 2.92
C LEU A 28 14.88 -9.35 3.46
N GLN A 29 14.33 -10.30 2.72
CA GLN A 29 13.21 -11.11 3.19
C GLN A 29 13.59 -11.96 4.41
N GLY A 30 14.79 -12.55 4.42
CA GLY A 30 15.30 -13.31 5.56
C GLY A 30 15.48 -12.44 6.81
N LEU A 31 16.13 -11.29 6.67
CA LEU A 31 16.43 -10.40 7.79
C LEU A 31 15.18 -9.69 8.32
N GLY A 32 14.36 -9.10 7.44
CA GLY A 32 13.12 -8.43 7.85
C GLY A 32 12.08 -9.42 8.38
N GLY A 33 12.02 -10.64 7.84
CA GLY A 33 11.17 -11.70 8.39
C GLY A 33 11.60 -12.11 9.81
N ALA A 34 12.90 -12.21 10.08
CA ALA A 34 13.41 -12.48 11.42
C ALA A 34 13.09 -11.33 12.40
N TRP A 35 13.21 -10.08 11.95
CA TRP A 35 12.84 -8.92 12.76
C TRP A 35 11.34 -8.89 13.05
N ALA A 36 10.49 -9.09 12.04
CA ALA A 36 9.04 -9.09 12.18
C ALA A 36 8.56 -10.17 13.17
N ARG A 37 9.12 -11.37 13.08
CA ARG A 37 8.85 -12.46 14.03
C ARG A 37 9.17 -12.10 15.48
N ALA A 38 10.26 -11.39 15.69
CA ALA A 38 10.71 -11.01 17.03
C ALA A 38 9.94 -9.83 17.63
N ARG A 39 9.33 -8.96 16.81
CA ARG A 39 8.82 -7.67 17.23
C ARG A 39 7.31 -7.47 17.06
N LEU A 40 6.70 -8.19 16.12
CA LEU A 40 5.28 -8.00 15.80
C LEU A 40 4.41 -9.07 16.50
N PRO A 41 3.20 -8.70 16.93
CA PRO A 41 2.24 -9.68 17.45
C PRO A 41 1.61 -10.47 16.30
N PHE A 42 1.49 -11.79 16.54
CA PHE A 42 0.77 -12.73 15.69
C PHE A 42 -0.24 -13.50 16.51
N SER A 43 -1.39 -13.83 15.93
CA SER A 43 -2.44 -14.58 16.63
C SER A 43 -2.06 -16.03 16.84
N ASP A 44 -1.36 -16.64 15.88
CA ASP A 44 -0.90 -18.02 15.87
C ASP A 44 0.23 -18.21 14.84
N ALA A 45 0.71 -19.43 14.70
CA ALA A 45 1.79 -19.80 13.79
C ALA A 45 1.41 -19.70 12.30
N ASP A 46 0.14 -19.88 11.98
CA ASP A 46 -0.35 -19.78 10.59
C ASP A 46 -0.42 -18.31 10.15
N ASP A 47 -0.92 -17.41 11.01
CA ASP A 47 -0.90 -15.96 10.80
C ASP A 47 0.54 -15.43 10.62
N GLU A 48 1.48 -15.89 11.47
CA GLU A 48 2.90 -15.57 11.31
C GLU A 48 3.43 -16.05 9.96
N HIS A 49 3.20 -17.33 9.65
CA HIS A 49 3.68 -17.94 8.41
C HIS A 49 3.17 -17.20 7.17
N ASP A 50 1.86 -16.94 7.11
CA ASP A 50 1.22 -16.26 5.98
C ASP A 50 1.75 -14.84 5.81
N PHE A 51 1.89 -14.09 6.92
CA PHE A 51 2.45 -12.74 6.86
C PHE A 51 3.89 -12.72 6.34
N LEU A 52 4.74 -13.60 6.83
CA LEU A 52 6.16 -13.62 6.46
C LEU A 52 6.42 -13.99 5.00
N GLN A 53 5.47 -14.66 4.33
CA GLN A 53 5.60 -14.96 2.90
C GLN A 53 5.63 -13.71 2.01
N TYR A 54 5.03 -12.60 2.44
CA TYR A 54 4.89 -11.41 1.61
C TYR A 54 5.41 -10.10 2.23
N ALA A 55 5.65 -10.06 3.53
CA ALA A 55 5.95 -8.82 4.26
C ALA A 55 7.08 -7.98 3.65
N CYS A 56 8.20 -8.61 3.29
CA CYS A 56 9.34 -7.91 2.69
C CYS A 56 9.34 -7.94 1.16
N LEU A 57 8.41 -8.63 0.50
CA LEU A 57 8.30 -8.58 -0.97
C LEU A 57 7.77 -7.24 -1.44
N PHE A 58 6.77 -6.69 -0.76
CA PHE A 58 6.21 -5.38 -1.10
C PHE A 58 7.27 -4.28 -1.10
N PRO A 59 8.00 -4.00 0.00
CA PRO A 59 9.04 -2.97 0.00
C PRO A 59 10.13 -3.21 -1.05
N CYS A 60 10.55 -4.46 -1.28
CA CYS A 60 11.55 -4.79 -2.29
C CYS A 60 11.10 -4.48 -3.73
N LEU A 61 9.80 -4.44 -3.99
CA LEU A 61 9.22 -4.05 -5.27
C LEU A 61 8.98 -2.54 -5.38
N VAL A 62 8.48 -1.92 -4.30
CA VAL A 62 8.08 -0.51 -4.34
C VAL A 62 9.24 0.47 -4.15
N TRP A 63 10.32 0.06 -3.46
CA TRP A 63 11.53 0.90 -3.29
C TRP A 63 12.81 0.21 -3.75
N PRO A 64 12.89 -0.33 -4.97
CA PRO A 64 14.00 -1.17 -5.43
C PRO A 64 15.34 -0.44 -5.51
N ARG A 65 15.34 0.89 -5.42
CA ARG A 65 16.54 1.74 -5.46
C ARG A 65 17.05 2.14 -4.08
N ALA A 66 16.37 1.74 -3.01
CA ALA A 66 16.83 2.05 -1.66
C ALA A 66 18.21 1.42 -1.41
N THR A 67 19.06 2.08 -0.62
CA THR A 67 20.28 1.45 -0.16
C THR A 67 19.96 0.29 0.78
N PHE A 68 20.81 -0.71 0.86
CA PHE A 68 20.52 -1.92 1.63
C PHE A 68 20.14 -1.67 3.09
N ASP A 69 20.91 -0.83 3.80
CA ASP A 69 20.65 -0.52 5.21
C ASP A 69 19.34 0.26 5.41
N ARG A 70 18.98 1.13 4.47
CA ARG A 70 17.70 1.84 4.50
C ARG A 70 16.56 0.94 4.07
N MET A 71 16.81 -0.02 3.17
CA MET A 71 15.80 -1.00 2.77
C MET A 71 15.40 -1.91 3.93
N LEU A 72 16.31 -2.29 4.82
CA LEU A 72 15.97 -3.02 6.04
C LEU A 72 14.99 -2.21 6.90
N ASP A 73 15.27 -0.92 7.13
CA ASP A 73 14.35 -0.05 7.86
C ASP A 73 12.98 0.07 7.16
N LEU A 74 12.97 0.13 5.82
CA LEU A 74 11.73 0.18 5.04
C LEU A 74 10.94 -1.14 5.11
N CYS A 75 11.61 -2.29 5.10
CA CYS A 75 10.98 -3.60 5.31
C CYS A 75 10.30 -3.67 6.67
N ASP A 76 11.00 -3.24 7.71
CA ASP A 76 10.50 -3.29 9.09
C ASP A 76 9.35 -2.30 9.30
N LEU A 77 9.49 -1.05 8.83
CA LEU A 77 8.40 -0.06 8.91
C LEU A 77 7.16 -0.49 8.12
N SER A 78 7.36 -1.01 6.90
CA SER A 78 6.25 -1.54 6.09
C SER A 78 5.55 -2.70 6.79
N SER A 79 6.30 -3.59 7.45
CA SER A 79 5.74 -4.69 8.23
C SER A 79 4.88 -4.21 9.40
N VAL A 80 5.36 -3.20 10.16
CA VAL A 80 4.56 -2.57 11.24
C VAL A 80 3.27 -1.99 10.69
N VAL A 81 3.36 -1.16 9.64
CA VAL A 81 2.19 -0.48 9.06
C VAL A 81 1.19 -1.50 8.51
N SER A 82 1.64 -2.52 7.80
CA SER A 82 0.75 -3.55 7.24
C SER A 82 0.04 -4.35 8.33
N ARG A 83 0.74 -4.70 9.42
CA ARG A 83 0.11 -5.43 10.54
C ARG A 83 -0.91 -4.55 11.29
N ILE A 84 -0.65 -3.25 11.43
CA ILE A 84 -1.61 -2.31 12.01
C ILE A 84 -2.85 -2.24 11.11
N ASP A 85 -2.68 -2.09 9.79
CA ASP A 85 -3.77 -2.04 8.82
C ASP A 85 -4.67 -3.29 8.90
N ASP A 86 -4.09 -4.47 9.07
CA ASP A 86 -4.83 -5.74 9.24
C ASP A 86 -5.71 -5.80 10.49
N THR A 87 -5.46 -4.96 11.50
CA THR A 87 -6.27 -4.91 12.73
C THR A 87 -7.51 -4.03 12.61
N LEU A 88 -7.53 -3.10 11.65
CA LEU A 88 -8.59 -2.08 11.54
C LEU A 88 -9.97 -2.67 11.21
N PRO A 89 -10.11 -3.67 10.32
CA PRO A 89 -11.39 -4.29 10.04
C PRO A 89 -11.88 -5.20 11.17
N ASN A 90 -11.01 -5.58 12.11
CA ASN A 90 -11.35 -6.53 13.14
C ASN A 90 -12.18 -5.87 14.27
N PRO A 91 -13.48 -6.23 14.44
CA PRO A 91 -14.33 -5.64 15.47
C PRO A 91 -13.93 -6.07 16.90
N GLY A 92 -13.06 -7.05 17.05
CA GLY A 92 -12.54 -7.50 18.35
C GLY A 92 -11.37 -6.69 18.89
N ASP A 93 -10.76 -5.85 18.06
CA ASP A 93 -9.52 -5.14 18.34
C ASP A 93 -9.67 -3.61 18.11
N VAL A 94 -8.73 -2.99 17.40
CA VAL A 94 -8.69 -1.55 17.11
C VAL A 94 -9.97 -1.08 16.41
N GLY A 95 -10.51 -1.88 15.49
CA GLY A 95 -11.78 -1.63 14.80
C GLY A 95 -13.04 -1.66 15.68
N ARG A 96 -12.90 -2.02 16.95
CA ARG A 96 -14.02 -2.13 17.90
C ARG A 96 -14.80 -0.84 18.07
N SER A 97 -14.14 0.32 18.11
CA SER A 97 -14.77 1.63 18.17
C SER A 97 -13.80 2.74 17.76
N GLU A 98 -14.36 3.88 17.38
CA GLU A 98 -13.60 5.10 17.10
C GLU A 98 -12.72 5.53 18.30
N ALA A 99 -13.23 5.37 19.53
CA ALA A 99 -12.46 5.67 20.74
C ALA A 99 -11.23 4.76 20.90
N HIS A 100 -11.35 3.46 20.59
CA HIS A 100 -10.21 2.54 20.60
C HIS A 100 -9.21 2.88 19.51
N ALA A 101 -9.67 3.14 18.28
CA ALA A 101 -8.81 3.56 17.17
C ALA A 101 -8.07 4.87 17.51
N THR A 102 -8.75 5.83 18.13
CA THR A 102 -8.15 7.10 18.57
C THR A 102 -7.09 6.89 19.65
N ALA A 103 -7.37 6.03 20.63
CA ALA A 103 -6.40 5.71 21.69
C ALA A 103 -5.16 5.04 21.10
N PHE A 104 -5.35 4.08 20.20
CA PHE A 104 -4.27 3.38 19.51
C PHE A 104 -3.43 4.31 18.60
N ALA A 105 -4.08 5.17 17.80
CA ALA A 105 -3.37 6.17 16.99
C ALA A 105 -2.54 7.14 17.86
N ARG A 106 -3.00 7.47 19.07
CA ARG A 106 -2.25 8.29 20.02
C ARG A 106 -1.03 7.55 20.59
N GLU A 107 -1.18 6.25 20.88
CA GLU A 107 -0.08 5.39 21.33
C GLU A 107 1.01 5.31 20.26
N LEU A 108 0.64 5.04 18.99
CA LEU A 108 1.57 5.03 17.87
C LEU A 108 2.26 6.39 17.67
N GLY A 109 1.52 7.50 17.79
CA GLY A 109 2.09 8.84 17.72
C GLY A 109 3.08 9.13 18.85
N ALA A 110 2.86 8.59 20.05
CA ALA A 110 3.80 8.70 21.16
C ALA A 110 5.10 7.93 20.90
N ALA A 111 5.03 6.76 20.26
CA ALA A 111 6.21 5.98 19.87
C ALA A 111 7.13 6.75 18.91
N LEU A 112 6.58 7.60 18.02
CA LEU A 112 7.36 8.47 17.13
C LEU A 112 8.05 9.65 17.86
N SER A 113 7.60 9.98 19.06
CA SER A 113 8.13 11.12 19.84
C SER A 113 9.33 10.75 20.72
N GLY A 114 9.85 9.51 20.60
CA GLY A 114 10.96 9.02 21.43
C GLY A 114 10.59 8.85 22.90
N ARG A 115 9.32 8.84 23.27
CA ARG A 115 8.89 8.47 24.62
C ARG A 115 9.12 6.97 24.79
N GLU A 116 9.75 6.59 25.90
CA GLU A 116 9.96 5.19 26.23
C GLU A 116 8.59 4.46 26.22
N VAL A 117 8.46 3.46 25.37
CA VAL A 117 7.38 2.49 25.48
C VAL A 117 7.64 1.68 26.75
N PRO A 118 6.67 1.52 27.65
CA PRO A 118 6.90 0.80 28.89
C PRO A 118 7.48 -0.60 28.61
N PRO A 119 8.56 -1.01 29.32
CA PRO A 119 9.12 -2.34 29.16
C PRO A 119 8.08 -3.41 29.53
N GLY A 120 8.02 -4.51 28.74
CA GLY A 120 7.11 -5.63 28.98
C GLY A 120 5.90 -5.72 28.06
N GLN A 121 5.80 -4.85 27.04
CA GLN A 121 4.79 -4.94 25.97
C GLN A 121 5.36 -5.49 24.65
N GLU A 122 6.40 -6.28 24.69
CA GLU A 122 6.94 -6.95 23.49
C GLU A 122 6.42 -8.40 23.38
N PRO A 123 6.03 -8.88 22.19
CA PRO A 123 5.90 -8.14 20.94
C PRO A 123 4.71 -7.17 20.94
N GLY A 124 4.85 -5.99 20.24
CA GLY A 124 3.80 -4.98 20.21
C GLY A 124 4.03 -3.90 19.14
N TYR A 125 2.95 -3.30 18.63
CA TYR A 125 3.04 -2.34 17.53
C TYR A 125 3.80 -1.07 17.89
N ALA A 126 3.57 -0.52 19.08
CA ALA A 126 4.22 0.73 19.52
C ALA A 126 5.72 0.51 19.78
N SER A 127 6.11 -0.61 20.39
CA SER A 127 7.53 -0.96 20.61
C SER A 127 8.25 -1.21 19.30
N ALA A 128 7.64 -1.96 18.36
CA ALA A 128 8.17 -2.21 17.03
C ALA A 128 8.34 -0.89 16.24
N LEU A 129 7.32 -0.02 16.28
CA LEU A 129 7.40 1.29 15.64
C LEU A 129 8.49 2.18 16.24
N SER A 130 8.64 2.18 17.57
CA SER A 130 9.69 2.95 18.25
C SER A 130 11.09 2.47 17.86
N ASP A 131 11.30 1.16 17.78
CA ASP A 131 12.57 0.55 17.34
C ASP A 131 12.94 1.00 15.92
N VAL A 132 12.05 0.79 14.96
CA VAL A 132 12.34 1.14 13.56
C VAL A 132 12.44 2.65 13.35
N TRP A 133 11.61 3.43 14.05
CA TRP A 133 11.66 4.89 14.00
C TRP A 133 12.98 5.44 14.51
N GLY A 134 13.50 4.90 15.61
CA GLY A 134 14.81 5.28 16.13
C GLY A 134 15.95 5.12 15.12
N ARG A 135 15.93 4.01 14.37
CA ARG A 135 16.90 3.75 13.29
C ARG A 135 16.73 4.70 12.11
N ILE A 136 15.50 4.93 11.68
CA ILE A 136 15.18 5.86 10.59
C ILE A 136 15.56 7.29 10.97
N ALA A 137 15.15 7.75 12.14
CA ALA A 137 15.41 9.11 12.62
C ALA A 137 16.89 9.41 12.78
N GLY A 138 17.71 8.40 13.12
CA GLY A 138 19.17 8.51 13.20
C GLY A 138 19.88 8.61 11.84
N LYS A 139 19.25 8.16 10.76
CA LYS A 139 19.82 8.14 9.39
C LYS A 139 19.23 9.20 8.46
N ALA A 140 18.01 9.68 8.76
CA ALA A 140 17.29 10.62 7.90
C ALA A 140 17.79 12.05 8.08
N ALA A 141 17.89 12.81 6.98
CA ALA A 141 18.04 14.25 7.02
C ALA A 141 16.85 14.90 7.76
N PRO A 142 17.02 16.07 8.39
CA PRO A 142 15.95 16.69 9.18
C PRO A 142 14.63 16.85 8.44
N GLY A 143 14.65 17.33 7.19
CA GLY A 143 13.44 17.49 6.38
C GLY A 143 12.77 16.17 6.03
N VAL A 144 13.54 15.12 5.71
CA VAL A 144 13.02 13.77 5.44
C VAL A 144 12.37 13.17 6.68
N ARG A 145 13.02 13.33 7.83
CA ARG A 145 12.48 12.86 9.13
C ARG A 145 11.17 13.54 9.47
N GLU A 146 11.05 14.84 9.23
CA GLU A 146 9.81 15.59 9.46
C GLU A 146 8.70 15.09 8.53
N ARG A 147 8.96 14.95 7.23
CA ARG A 147 7.99 14.44 6.25
C ARG A 147 7.52 13.02 6.57
N LEU A 148 8.42 12.13 6.96
CA LEU A 148 8.05 10.78 7.41
C LEU A 148 7.17 10.83 8.67
N SER A 149 7.56 11.63 9.66
CA SER A 149 6.79 11.78 10.91
C SER A 149 5.38 12.31 10.63
N VAL A 150 5.26 13.38 9.84
CA VAL A 150 3.97 13.96 9.46
C VAL A 150 3.11 12.94 8.69
N SER A 151 3.72 12.21 7.75
CA SER A 151 3.00 11.20 6.95
C SER A 151 2.50 10.03 7.80
N LEU A 152 3.28 9.56 8.78
CA LEU A 152 2.86 8.53 9.73
C LEU A 152 1.70 9.02 10.62
N HIS A 153 1.79 10.24 11.16
CA HIS A 153 0.70 10.81 11.95
C HIS A 153 -0.59 10.96 11.13
N ASN A 154 -0.49 11.41 9.87
CA ASN A 154 -1.64 11.53 8.97
C ASN A 154 -2.26 10.16 8.68
N LEU A 155 -1.43 9.14 8.43
CA LEU A 155 -1.89 7.77 8.24
C LEU A 155 -2.63 7.24 9.47
N PHE A 156 -2.09 7.40 10.66
CA PHE A 156 -2.76 6.95 11.90
C PHE A 156 -4.09 7.66 12.15
N ARG A 157 -4.18 8.96 11.80
CA ARG A 157 -5.47 9.69 11.84
C ARG A 157 -6.47 9.16 10.81
N SER A 158 -6.01 8.82 9.62
CA SER A 158 -6.90 8.27 8.58
C SER A 158 -7.45 6.91 8.98
N PHE A 159 -6.71 6.09 9.71
CA PHE A 159 -7.20 4.83 10.28
C PHE A 159 -8.40 5.05 11.22
N VAL A 160 -8.37 6.09 12.05
CA VAL A 160 -9.54 6.45 12.88
C VAL A 160 -10.75 6.78 12.00
N ALA A 161 -10.55 7.56 10.93
CA ALA A 161 -11.61 7.91 10.00
C ALA A 161 -12.16 6.69 9.23
N GLU A 162 -11.30 5.72 8.88
CA GLU A 162 -11.75 4.46 8.29
C GLU A 162 -12.62 3.65 9.24
N VAL A 163 -12.22 3.48 10.50
CA VAL A 163 -13.03 2.79 11.51
C VAL A 163 -14.38 3.49 11.68
N ALA A 164 -14.40 4.82 11.75
CA ALA A 164 -15.63 5.59 11.82
C ALA A 164 -16.54 5.38 10.59
N SER A 165 -15.95 5.33 9.38
CA SER A 165 -16.70 5.10 8.13
C SER A 165 -17.28 3.69 8.05
N ARG A 166 -16.49 2.65 8.37
CA ARG A 166 -16.99 1.26 8.43
C ARG A 166 -18.18 1.12 9.37
N ARG A 167 -18.15 1.77 10.53
CA ARG A 167 -19.23 1.73 11.49
C ARG A 167 -20.51 2.45 11.05
N ARG A 168 -20.40 3.39 10.11
CA ARG A 168 -21.54 4.03 9.44
C ARG A 168 -22.07 3.28 8.22
N GLY A 169 -21.49 2.13 7.88
CA GLY A 169 -21.89 1.31 6.73
C GLY A 169 -21.08 1.56 5.46
N GLY A 170 -19.91 2.21 5.57
CA GLY A 170 -19.04 2.48 4.43
C GLY A 170 -19.43 3.73 3.63
N PHE A 171 -19.12 3.72 2.35
CA PHE A 171 -19.39 4.80 1.40
C PHE A 171 -20.42 4.37 0.36
N THR A 172 -21.28 5.31 -0.06
CA THR A 172 -22.19 5.16 -1.19
C THR A 172 -21.78 6.04 -2.38
N ASP A 173 -20.89 6.98 -2.15
CA ASP A 173 -20.33 7.89 -3.17
C ASP A 173 -18.83 7.65 -3.32
N LEU A 174 -18.39 7.51 -4.59
CA LEU A 174 -16.99 7.27 -4.91
C LEU A 174 -16.11 8.48 -4.63
N ALA A 175 -16.62 9.72 -4.76
CA ALA A 175 -15.81 10.91 -4.54
C ALA A 175 -15.47 11.07 -3.05
N ASP A 176 -16.43 10.88 -2.16
CA ASP A 176 -16.22 10.90 -0.70
C ASP A 176 -15.24 9.80 -0.26
N TYR A 177 -15.35 8.62 -0.89
CA TYR A 177 -14.42 7.51 -0.67
C TYR A 177 -12.99 7.86 -1.08
N VAL A 178 -12.80 8.38 -2.30
CA VAL A 178 -11.48 8.76 -2.83
C VAL A 178 -10.84 9.86 -1.99
N GLU A 179 -11.62 10.80 -1.46
CA GLU A 179 -11.11 11.85 -0.57
C GLU A 179 -10.50 11.24 0.71
N LEU A 180 -11.18 10.31 1.37
CA LEU A 180 -10.59 9.59 2.50
C LEU A 180 -9.36 8.79 2.11
N ARG A 181 -9.46 8.02 1.03
CA ARG A 181 -8.36 7.15 0.55
C ARG A 181 -7.11 7.91 0.15
N ALA A 182 -7.22 9.13 -0.32
CA ALA A 182 -6.06 9.98 -0.60
C ALA A 182 -5.10 10.10 0.60
N HIS A 183 -5.63 9.96 1.82
CA HIS A 183 -4.85 9.96 3.05
C HIS A 183 -4.55 8.53 3.55
N SER A 184 -5.53 7.64 3.51
CA SER A 184 -5.45 6.32 4.17
C SER A 184 -4.75 5.24 3.33
N VAL A 185 -4.61 5.40 2.01
CA VAL A 185 -3.81 4.48 1.18
C VAL A 185 -2.31 4.57 1.46
N GLY A 186 -1.88 5.54 2.26
CA GLY A 186 -0.48 5.70 2.64
C GLY A 186 0.42 6.31 1.56
N ALA A 187 -0.15 6.95 0.52
CA ALA A 187 0.63 7.48 -0.60
C ALA A 187 1.71 8.50 -0.17
N GLN A 188 1.38 9.40 0.76
CA GLN A 188 2.34 10.36 1.31
C GLN A 188 3.48 9.67 2.05
N LEU A 189 3.16 8.66 2.86
CA LEU A 189 4.16 7.86 3.56
C LEU A 189 5.05 7.11 2.58
N CYS A 190 4.47 6.43 1.60
CA CYS A 190 5.23 5.69 0.58
C CYS A 190 6.17 6.61 -0.21
N SER A 191 5.74 7.84 -0.53
CA SER A 191 6.59 8.84 -1.20
C SER A 191 7.74 9.32 -0.31
N ALA A 192 7.48 9.56 0.98
CA ALA A 192 8.54 9.91 1.94
C ALA A 192 9.50 8.74 2.22
N MET A 193 8.99 7.50 2.21
CA MET A 193 9.81 6.28 2.28
C MET A 193 10.70 6.13 1.04
N ALA A 194 10.23 6.51 -0.16
CA ALA A 194 11.05 6.53 -1.37
C ALA A 194 12.21 7.53 -1.25
N GLU A 195 11.94 8.74 -0.75
CA GLU A 195 12.96 9.76 -0.48
C GLU A 195 14.01 9.24 0.52
N TYR A 196 13.56 8.72 1.65
CA TYR A 196 14.42 8.10 2.64
C TYR A 196 15.26 6.97 2.05
N GLY A 197 14.64 6.07 1.31
CA GLY A 197 15.29 4.87 0.77
C GLY A 197 16.48 5.17 -0.13
N ILE A 198 16.37 6.17 -0.99
CA ILE A 198 17.46 6.59 -1.88
C ILE A 198 18.48 7.55 -1.21
N GLY A 199 18.23 7.96 0.04
CA GLY A 199 19.09 8.88 0.77
C GLY A 199 19.06 10.31 0.22
N ALA A 200 17.97 10.71 -0.44
CA ALA A 200 17.80 12.07 -0.93
C ALA A 200 17.48 13.06 0.20
N ASP A 201 17.84 14.32 -0.03
CA ASP A 201 17.41 15.48 0.75
C ASP A 201 16.87 16.52 -0.22
N LEU A 202 15.56 16.42 -0.47
CA LEU A 202 14.90 17.19 -1.52
C LEU A 202 14.66 18.63 -1.09
N PRO A 203 14.75 19.59 -2.02
CA PRO A 203 14.55 20.99 -1.70
C PRO A 203 13.07 21.28 -1.34
N ASP A 204 12.85 22.13 -0.35
CA ASP A 204 11.50 22.53 0.10
C ASP A 204 10.65 23.13 -1.03
N SER A 205 11.29 23.75 -2.03
CA SER A 205 10.63 24.29 -3.20
C SER A 205 9.89 23.23 -4.04
N LEU A 206 10.31 21.95 -3.99
CA LEU A 206 9.58 20.87 -4.65
C LEU A 206 8.22 20.64 -3.97
N PHE A 207 8.17 20.65 -2.65
CA PHE A 207 6.96 20.36 -1.87
C PHE A 207 5.92 21.49 -1.92
N THR A 208 6.34 22.70 -2.33
CA THR A 208 5.46 23.85 -2.55
C THR A 208 5.08 24.02 -4.02
N ASP A 209 5.62 23.21 -4.94
CA ASP A 209 5.31 23.26 -6.37
C ASP A 209 3.91 22.71 -6.66
N PRO A 210 3.02 23.49 -7.32
CA PRO A 210 1.67 23.01 -7.65
C PRO A 210 1.66 21.75 -8.57
N GLU A 211 2.68 21.57 -9.42
CA GLU A 211 2.76 20.38 -10.27
C GLU A 211 3.16 19.14 -9.46
N TYR A 212 4.02 19.30 -8.43
CA TYR A 212 4.30 18.23 -7.51
C TYR A 212 3.07 17.84 -6.69
N THR A 213 2.28 18.80 -6.22
CA THR A 213 1.01 18.52 -5.54
C THR A 213 0.06 17.70 -6.42
N ARG A 214 -0.06 18.06 -7.70
CA ARG A 214 -0.87 17.28 -8.66
C ARG A 214 -0.29 15.90 -8.95
N LEU A 215 1.04 15.79 -8.97
CA LEU A 215 1.72 14.49 -9.11
C LEU A 215 1.43 13.58 -7.91
N GLN A 216 1.49 14.10 -6.69
CA GLN A 216 1.14 13.34 -5.48
C GLN A 216 -0.33 12.90 -5.48
N ALA A 217 -1.25 13.72 -5.98
CA ALA A 217 -2.65 13.33 -6.16
C ALA A 217 -2.78 12.16 -7.17
N ALA A 218 -2.03 12.19 -8.27
CA ALA A 218 -2.01 11.09 -9.23
C ALA A 218 -1.40 9.81 -8.64
N VAL A 219 -0.36 9.93 -7.81
CA VAL A 219 0.22 8.82 -7.04
C VAL A 219 -0.83 8.20 -6.11
N ALA A 220 -1.51 9.01 -5.32
CA ALA A 220 -2.53 8.53 -4.37
C ALA A 220 -3.68 7.81 -5.09
N GLU A 221 -4.16 8.39 -6.19
CA GLU A 221 -5.23 7.80 -7.00
C GLU A 221 -4.80 6.46 -7.61
N HIS A 222 -3.59 6.39 -8.17
CA HIS A 222 -3.06 5.14 -8.71
C HIS A 222 -2.94 4.04 -7.65
N LEU A 223 -2.35 4.36 -6.49
CA LEU A 223 -2.20 3.40 -5.40
C LEU A 223 -3.56 2.91 -4.88
N THR A 224 -4.52 3.82 -4.71
CA THR A 224 -5.89 3.49 -4.26
C THR A 224 -6.56 2.51 -5.21
N PHE A 225 -6.66 2.85 -6.48
CA PHE A 225 -7.41 2.03 -7.42
C PHE A 225 -6.71 0.71 -7.77
N VAL A 226 -5.37 0.66 -7.76
CA VAL A 226 -4.63 -0.60 -7.89
C VAL A 226 -4.89 -1.49 -6.67
N ASN A 227 -4.83 -0.95 -5.47
CA ASN A 227 -5.16 -1.71 -4.26
C ASN A 227 -6.58 -2.26 -4.35
N ASP A 228 -7.58 -1.41 -4.56
CA ASP A 228 -8.99 -1.78 -4.58
C ASP A 228 -9.33 -2.84 -5.64
N LEU A 229 -8.72 -2.75 -6.82
CA LEU A 229 -8.95 -3.70 -7.90
C LEU A 229 -8.51 -5.13 -7.52
N PHE A 230 -7.40 -5.25 -6.82
CA PHE A 230 -6.82 -6.55 -6.49
C PHE A 230 -7.22 -7.07 -5.11
N THR A 231 -7.61 -6.20 -4.18
CA THR A 231 -8.13 -6.60 -2.88
C THR A 231 -9.63 -6.90 -2.88
N PHE A 232 -10.35 -6.49 -3.93
CA PHE A 232 -11.80 -6.62 -4.05
C PHE A 232 -12.34 -8.00 -3.62
N ALA A 233 -11.72 -9.10 -4.09
CA ALA A 233 -12.14 -10.45 -3.77
C ALA A 233 -11.99 -10.76 -2.28
N TYR A 234 -10.83 -10.45 -1.76
CA TYR A 234 -10.46 -10.65 -0.37
C TYR A 234 -11.33 -9.83 0.59
N GLU A 235 -11.53 -8.55 0.27
CA GLU A 235 -12.31 -7.63 1.09
C GLU A 235 -13.80 -7.97 1.07
N ARG A 236 -14.35 -8.29 -0.10
CA ARG A 236 -15.75 -8.74 -0.21
C ARG A 236 -16.02 -9.99 0.63
N HIS A 237 -15.09 -10.96 0.63
CA HIS A 237 -15.23 -12.17 1.42
C HIS A 237 -15.27 -11.88 2.92
N ARG A 238 -14.54 -10.87 3.37
CA ARG A 238 -14.51 -10.41 4.77
C ARG A 238 -15.66 -9.48 5.15
N GLY A 239 -16.57 -9.15 4.22
CA GLY A 239 -17.66 -8.21 4.44
C GLY A 239 -17.19 -6.75 4.52
N GLU A 240 -16.00 -6.44 3.99
CA GLU A 240 -15.50 -5.09 3.89
C GLU A 240 -16.27 -4.32 2.82
N ALA A 241 -16.59 -3.05 3.10
CA ALA A 241 -17.34 -2.19 2.20
C ALA A 241 -16.50 -1.02 1.64
N MET A 242 -15.25 -0.90 2.09
CA MET A 242 -14.36 0.20 1.73
C MET A 242 -13.47 -0.17 0.53
N ASN A 243 -14.08 -0.27 -0.64
CA ASN A 243 -13.39 -0.59 -1.89
C ASN A 243 -14.15 0.02 -3.06
N ALA A 244 -13.45 0.69 -3.99
CA ALA A 244 -14.06 1.37 -5.13
C ALA A 244 -14.87 0.42 -6.03
N VAL A 245 -14.40 -0.81 -6.26
CA VAL A 245 -15.15 -1.80 -7.06
C VAL A 245 -16.45 -2.16 -6.35
N LEU A 246 -16.44 -2.34 -5.03
CA LEU A 246 -17.64 -2.62 -4.25
C LEU A 246 -18.62 -1.46 -4.26
N ILE A 247 -18.14 -0.23 -4.11
CA ILE A 247 -18.97 0.99 -4.14
C ILE A 247 -19.64 1.14 -5.51
N LEU A 248 -18.89 0.97 -6.61
CA LEU A 248 -19.41 1.09 -7.97
C LEU A 248 -20.36 -0.06 -8.35
N CYS A 249 -20.06 -1.27 -7.90
CA CYS A 249 -20.85 -2.47 -8.20
C CYS A 249 -22.16 -2.51 -7.39
N GLY A 250 -22.21 -1.90 -6.20
CA GLY A 250 -23.32 -2.09 -5.27
C GLY A 250 -23.58 -3.57 -5.01
N ASP A 251 -24.86 -3.97 -4.96
CA ASP A 251 -25.25 -5.37 -4.77
C ASP A 251 -25.39 -6.16 -6.10
N GLY A 252 -25.13 -5.51 -7.24
CA GLY A 252 -25.41 -6.04 -8.57
C GLY A 252 -24.23 -6.79 -9.21
N ARG A 253 -24.40 -8.08 -9.60
CA ARG A 253 -23.39 -8.82 -10.37
C ARG A 253 -23.18 -8.27 -11.78
N ALA A 254 -24.24 -7.75 -12.39
CA ALA A 254 -24.19 -7.24 -13.76
C ALA A 254 -23.30 -5.99 -13.88
N ALA A 255 -23.16 -5.24 -12.80
CA ALA A 255 -22.32 -4.04 -12.73
C ALA A 255 -20.85 -4.32 -12.45
N LEU A 256 -20.43 -5.56 -12.14
CA LEU A 256 -19.06 -5.87 -11.73
C LEU A 256 -18.04 -5.57 -12.83
N GLN A 257 -18.31 -5.97 -14.08
CA GLN A 257 -17.39 -5.70 -15.19
C GLN A 257 -17.27 -4.19 -15.44
N GLU A 258 -18.37 -3.46 -15.41
CA GLU A 258 -18.38 -2.00 -15.57
C GLU A 258 -17.62 -1.30 -14.44
N ALA A 259 -17.76 -1.77 -13.20
CA ALA A 259 -17.00 -1.27 -12.06
C ALA A 259 -15.49 -1.51 -12.23
N VAL A 260 -15.11 -2.72 -12.65
CA VAL A 260 -13.71 -3.08 -12.94
C VAL A 260 -13.15 -2.21 -14.07
N ASP A 261 -13.88 -2.04 -15.17
CA ASP A 261 -13.46 -1.23 -16.31
C ASP A 261 -13.31 0.25 -15.92
N THR A 262 -14.20 0.76 -15.06
CA THR A 262 -14.11 2.12 -14.51
C THR A 262 -12.85 2.29 -13.66
N VAL A 263 -12.57 1.36 -12.76
CA VAL A 263 -11.38 1.39 -11.90
C VAL A 263 -10.10 1.29 -12.73
N LEU A 264 -10.07 0.42 -13.75
CA LEU A 264 -8.94 0.32 -14.68
C LEU A 264 -8.71 1.63 -15.43
N GLY A 265 -9.75 2.27 -15.92
CA GLY A 265 -9.66 3.57 -16.58
C GLY A 265 -9.10 4.67 -15.67
N ARG A 266 -9.42 4.62 -14.37
CA ARG A 266 -8.86 5.53 -13.36
C ARG A 266 -7.37 5.27 -13.13
N ILE A 267 -6.95 4.01 -13.06
CA ILE A 267 -5.52 3.63 -12.92
C ILE A 267 -4.73 4.15 -14.13
N GLU A 268 -5.20 3.89 -15.35
CA GLU A 268 -4.54 4.35 -16.57
C GLU A 268 -4.45 5.89 -16.62
N ALA A 269 -5.53 6.58 -16.31
CA ALA A 269 -5.56 8.04 -16.28
C ALA A 269 -4.60 8.62 -15.22
N ALA A 270 -4.49 7.99 -14.06
CA ALA A 270 -3.55 8.37 -13.01
C ALA A 270 -2.09 8.18 -13.45
N GLU A 271 -1.75 7.04 -14.10
CA GLU A 271 -0.41 6.78 -14.64
C GLU A 271 -0.02 7.80 -15.72
N LEU A 272 -0.95 8.12 -16.62
CA LEU A 272 -0.74 9.16 -17.65
C LEU A 272 -0.48 10.54 -17.04
N ARG A 273 -1.28 10.94 -16.05
CA ARG A 273 -1.08 12.22 -15.35
C ARG A 273 0.25 12.24 -14.61
N PHE A 274 0.58 11.17 -13.90
CA PHE A 274 1.87 11.03 -13.21
C PHE A 274 3.03 11.21 -14.19
N THR A 275 3.03 10.49 -15.32
CA THR A 275 4.10 10.55 -16.33
C THR A 275 4.26 11.95 -16.89
N ALA A 276 3.16 12.60 -17.28
CA ALA A 276 3.21 13.96 -17.84
C ALA A 276 3.70 15.00 -16.81
N LEU A 277 3.30 14.88 -15.54
CA LEU A 277 3.75 15.78 -14.47
C LEU A 277 5.21 15.54 -14.11
N ARG A 278 5.62 14.27 -14.03
CA ARG A 278 7.03 13.91 -13.84
C ARG A 278 7.93 14.53 -14.89
N ASP A 279 7.58 14.40 -16.17
CA ASP A 279 8.38 14.90 -17.28
C ASP A 279 8.51 16.43 -17.23
N ARG A 280 7.46 17.15 -16.84
CA ARG A 280 7.53 18.61 -16.63
C ARG A 280 8.40 19.01 -15.43
N LEU A 281 8.33 18.27 -14.33
CA LEU A 281 9.20 18.51 -13.18
C LEU A 281 10.66 18.22 -13.51
N LEU A 282 10.93 17.13 -14.26
CA LEU A 282 12.28 16.79 -14.73
C LEU A 282 12.87 17.87 -15.66
N ALA A 283 12.07 18.45 -16.54
CA ALA A 283 12.52 19.50 -17.45
C ALA A 283 13.03 20.77 -16.71
N ARG A 284 12.66 20.96 -15.44
CA ARG A 284 13.06 22.09 -14.60
C ARG A 284 14.07 21.72 -13.51
N ALA A 285 14.29 20.41 -13.31
CA ALA A 285 15.17 19.91 -12.27
C ALA A 285 16.64 20.20 -12.63
N THR A 286 17.44 20.52 -11.61
CA THR A 286 18.89 20.59 -11.74
C THR A 286 19.51 19.27 -11.28
N ALA A 287 20.67 18.92 -11.82
CA ALA A 287 21.38 17.67 -11.44
C ALA A 287 21.68 17.62 -9.94
N ALA A 288 21.91 18.75 -9.29
CA ALA A 288 22.18 18.84 -7.86
C ALA A 288 20.94 18.66 -6.97
N SER A 289 19.72 18.77 -7.53
CA SER A 289 18.48 18.80 -6.74
C SER A 289 17.99 17.44 -6.24
N GLN A 290 18.57 16.34 -6.72
CA GLN A 290 18.15 14.96 -6.44
C GLN A 290 16.67 14.67 -6.82
N VAL A 291 16.01 15.59 -7.51
CA VAL A 291 14.61 15.45 -7.94
C VAL A 291 14.45 14.31 -8.95
N GLU A 292 15.37 14.15 -9.90
CA GLU A 292 15.32 13.08 -10.90
C GLU A 292 15.39 11.67 -10.27
N PRO A 293 16.37 11.34 -9.40
CA PRO A 293 16.38 10.05 -8.71
C PRO A 293 15.09 9.79 -7.92
N TYR A 294 14.55 10.81 -7.28
CA TYR A 294 13.32 10.69 -6.50
C TYR A 294 12.09 10.44 -7.39
N LEU A 295 11.89 11.21 -8.45
CA LEU A 295 10.78 10.99 -9.38
C LEU A 295 10.87 9.63 -10.10
N THR A 296 12.08 9.14 -10.30
CA THR A 296 12.32 7.78 -10.78
C THR A 296 11.93 6.74 -9.72
N ALA A 297 12.25 6.98 -8.46
CA ALA A 297 11.84 6.08 -7.37
C ALA A 297 10.30 6.05 -7.20
N LEU A 298 9.60 7.17 -7.40
CA LEU A 298 8.13 7.18 -7.43
C LEU A 298 7.56 6.38 -8.62
N ALA A 299 8.19 6.42 -9.78
CA ALA A 299 7.79 5.60 -10.92
C ALA A 299 7.98 4.10 -10.64
N ASP A 300 9.12 3.71 -10.05
CA ASP A 300 9.36 2.34 -9.60
C ASP A 300 8.33 1.90 -8.54
N MET A 301 7.95 2.81 -7.63
CA MET A 301 6.93 2.55 -6.61
C MET A 301 5.57 2.22 -7.21
N LEU A 302 5.09 3.00 -8.18
CA LEU A 302 3.83 2.71 -8.87
C LEU A 302 3.88 1.38 -9.61
N ALA A 303 4.96 1.12 -10.36
CA ALA A 303 5.16 -0.14 -11.06
C ALA A 303 5.24 -1.34 -10.11
N GLY A 304 5.97 -1.18 -9.00
CA GLY A 304 6.13 -2.21 -7.97
C GLY A 304 4.82 -2.55 -7.29
N ASN A 305 4.03 -1.54 -6.90
CA ASN A 305 2.70 -1.73 -6.32
C ASN A 305 1.76 -2.45 -7.28
N TRP A 306 1.74 -2.05 -8.57
CA TRP A 306 0.97 -2.74 -9.60
C TRP A 306 1.35 -4.23 -9.73
N HIS A 307 2.65 -4.52 -9.80
CA HIS A 307 3.16 -5.88 -9.92
C HIS A 307 2.81 -6.72 -8.68
N TRP A 308 3.07 -6.17 -7.48
CA TRP A 308 2.83 -6.86 -6.22
C TRP A 308 1.35 -7.17 -6.00
N SER A 309 0.47 -6.21 -6.26
CA SER A 309 -0.98 -6.39 -6.09
C SER A 309 -1.55 -7.49 -6.98
N ARG A 310 -0.98 -7.68 -8.17
CA ARG A 310 -1.38 -8.74 -9.10
C ARG A 310 -0.88 -10.12 -8.72
N THR A 311 0.24 -10.21 -8.01
CA THR A 311 0.95 -11.49 -7.79
C THR A 311 0.99 -11.92 -6.33
N SER A 312 0.59 -11.05 -5.40
CA SER A 312 0.73 -11.32 -3.98
C SER A 312 -0.21 -12.43 -3.48
N PRO A 313 0.30 -13.44 -2.78
CA PRO A 313 -0.53 -14.44 -2.10
C PRO A 313 -1.50 -13.81 -1.09
N ARG A 314 -1.15 -12.66 -0.51
CA ARG A 314 -2.01 -11.91 0.42
C ARG A 314 -3.41 -11.68 -0.14
N TYR A 315 -3.52 -11.33 -1.43
CA TYR A 315 -4.81 -10.98 -2.06
C TYR A 315 -5.47 -12.15 -2.77
N HIS A 316 -4.69 -13.12 -3.20
CA HIS A 316 -5.15 -14.17 -4.11
C HIS A 316 -5.14 -15.56 -3.49
N GLY A 317 -4.59 -15.69 -2.30
CA GLY A 317 -4.46 -16.97 -1.59
C GLY A 317 -3.20 -17.77 -1.97
N PRO A 318 -2.90 -18.81 -1.19
CA PRO A 318 -1.73 -19.65 -1.41
C PRO A 318 -1.73 -20.31 -2.80
N GLY A 319 -0.57 -20.34 -3.45
CA GLY A 319 -0.41 -20.98 -4.75
C GLY A 319 -0.98 -20.22 -5.95
N PHE A 320 -1.48 -19.00 -5.75
CA PHE A 320 -1.91 -18.17 -6.86
C PHE A 320 -0.72 -17.76 -7.74
N VAL A 321 -0.81 -18.10 -9.01
CA VAL A 321 0.17 -17.73 -10.03
C VAL A 321 -0.53 -17.02 -11.17
N TRP A 322 -0.18 -15.76 -11.38
CA TRP A 322 -0.67 -14.99 -12.50
C TRP A 322 0.48 -14.44 -13.35
N ASN A 323 0.39 -14.66 -14.65
CA ASN A 323 1.29 -13.99 -15.58
C ASN A 323 0.82 -12.53 -15.76
N PRO A 324 1.55 -11.53 -15.28
CA PRO A 324 1.15 -10.13 -15.33
C PRO A 324 1.08 -9.55 -16.76
N LEU A 325 1.59 -10.27 -17.75
CA LEU A 325 1.58 -9.86 -19.16
C LEU A 325 0.38 -10.41 -19.93
N THR A 326 -0.54 -11.14 -19.27
CA THR A 326 -1.62 -11.85 -19.95
C THR A 326 -2.97 -11.31 -19.51
N ALA A 327 -3.84 -10.99 -20.45
CA ALA A 327 -5.26 -10.77 -20.19
C ALA A 327 -5.95 -12.08 -19.81
N GLY A 328 -7.05 -12.01 -19.08
CA GLY A 328 -7.79 -13.21 -18.72
C GLY A 328 -8.99 -12.97 -17.83
N THR A 329 -9.62 -14.06 -17.43
CA THR A 329 -10.76 -14.04 -16.53
C THR A 329 -10.30 -14.32 -15.11
N VAL A 330 -10.68 -13.45 -14.19
CA VAL A 330 -10.53 -13.63 -12.74
C VAL A 330 -11.83 -14.19 -12.21
N THR A 331 -11.76 -15.33 -11.54
CA THR A 331 -12.91 -15.96 -10.88
C THR A 331 -12.75 -15.87 -9.38
N LEU A 332 -13.72 -15.28 -8.71
CA LEU A 332 -13.80 -15.16 -7.26
C LEU A 332 -14.63 -16.33 -6.73
N ARG A 333 -14.00 -17.17 -5.92
CA ARG A 333 -14.65 -18.35 -5.35
C ARG A 333 -15.25 -18.05 -3.98
N PRO A 334 -16.27 -18.78 -3.59
CA PRO A 334 -16.72 -18.83 -2.21
C PRO A 334 -15.52 -19.20 -1.31
N GLY A 335 -15.32 -18.45 -0.23
CA GLY A 335 -14.16 -18.66 0.65
C GLY A 335 -13.00 -17.70 0.39
N GLY A 336 -13.14 -16.74 -0.58
CA GLY A 336 -12.19 -15.64 -0.77
C GLY A 336 -10.98 -15.96 -1.64
N SER A 337 -10.86 -17.20 -2.16
CA SER A 337 -9.79 -17.54 -3.11
C SER A 337 -10.11 -17.04 -4.51
N THR A 338 -9.07 -16.65 -5.24
CA THR A 338 -9.18 -16.29 -6.66
C THR A 338 -8.51 -17.33 -7.55
N SER A 339 -8.99 -17.46 -8.76
CA SER A 339 -8.30 -18.16 -9.83
C SER A 339 -8.26 -17.28 -11.08
N PHE A 340 -7.21 -17.45 -11.87
CA PHE A 340 -7.01 -16.72 -13.11
C PHE A 340 -6.93 -17.71 -14.28
N THR A 341 -7.72 -17.45 -15.31
CA THR A 341 -7.66 -18.20 -16.57
C THR A 341 -7.19 -17.26 -17.67
N ALA A 342 -5.99 -17.48 -18.19
CA ALA A 342 -5.44 -16.68 -19.28
C ALA A 342 -6.33 -16.71 -20.51
N ALA A 343 -6.52 -15.56 -21.17
CA ALA A 343 -7.16 -15.50 -22.46
C ALA A 343 -6.33 -16.32 -23.46
N ARG A 344 -7.00 -17.16 -24.25
CA ARG A 344 -6.33 -17.86 -25.35
C ARG A 344 -5.93 -16.81 -26.38
N HIS A 345 -4.64 -16.70 -26.70
CA HIS A 345 -4.25 -15.97 -27.89
C HIS A 345 -4.94 -16.64 -29.10
N PRO A 346 -5.62 -15.87 -29.96
CA PRO A 346 -5.98 -16.43 -31.25
C PRO A 346 -4.68 -16.92 -31.89
N ALA A 347 -4.68 -18.18 -32.28
CA ALA A 347 -3.54 -18.75 -32.98
C ALA A 347 -3.27 -17.89 -34.22
N SER A 348 -2.07 -17.28 -34.27
CA SER A 348 -1.56 -16.53 -35.41
C SER A 348 -1.36 -17.45 -36.61
#